data_c18404bfeef05d4cc438959dbee20bf9
#
_entry.id   c18404bfeef05d4cc438959dbee20bf9
#
_cell.length_a   1.000
_cell.length_b   1.000
_cell.length_c   1.000
_cell.angle_alpha   90.00
_cell.angle_beta   90.00
_cell.angle_gamma   90.00
#
_symmetry.space_group_name_H-M   'P 1'
#
loop_
_entity.id
_entity.type
_entity.pdbx_description
1 polymer ?
#
loop_
_entity_poly.entity_id
_entity_poly.type
_entity_poly.pdbx_seq_one_letter_code
_entity_poly.pdbx_strand_id
1 'polypeptide(L)'
;MPYTTFIEGDRVSLHPLEADDLDFVTEGVNHPQVRTAVGQSMPTSLARERRYYEELNERSDAMHVLVTADGERVGVVELDPLDRETGVVELAVWIHPERRRGGYAREAVSLVVDYAFSELRMHKVTANAYATNEASRGMLEAVGFVEEGVGREDGFFDGAYHDTHYFGLLEHEWDG
;
A
#
# COMPACT_ATOMS: atom_id res chain seq x y z
N MET A 1 -20.16 -11.50 5.26
CA MET A 1 -20.47 -10.87 6.58
C MET A 1 -20.09 -9.40 6.51
N PRO A 2 -20.70 -8.50 7.27
CA PRO A 2 -20.23 -7.12 7.31
C PRO A 2 -18.78 -7.10 7.84
N TYR A 3 -17.94 -6.29 7.22
CA TYR A 3 -16.55 -6.10 7.67
C TYR A 3 -16.52 -5.45 9.05
N THR A 4 -15.52 -5.81 9.85
CA THR A 4 -15.18 -5.05 11.06
C THR A 4 -14.37 -3.84 10.63
N THR A 5 -14.94 -2.63 10.76
CA THR A 5 -14.24 -1.41 10.40
C THR A 5 -13.14 -1.12 11.44
N PHE A 6 -11.93 -0.89 10.95
CA PHE A 6 -10.77 -0.50 11.74
C PHE A 6 -10.55 1.02 11.71
N ILE A 7 -10.55 1.60 10.51
CA ILE A 7 -10.50 3.06 10.31
C ILE A 7 -11.59 3.44 9.31
N GLU A 8 -12.38 4.45 9.62
CA GLU A 8 -13.45 4.96 8.76
C GLU A 8 -13.03 6.30 8.16
N GLY A 9 -13.07 6.40 6.83
CA GLY A 9 -12.87 7.63 6.07
C GLY A 9 -14.18 8.14 5.47
N ASP A 10 -14.08 9.12 4.58
CA ASP A 10 -15.25 9.74 3.94
C ASP A 10 -15.85 8.83 2.84
N ARG A 11 -15.00 8.21 2.05
CA ARG A 11 -15.38 7.36 0.90
C ARG A 11 -14.86 5.94 1.00
N VAL A 12 -13.81 5.73 1.80
CA VAL A 12 -13.23 4.41 2.02
C VAL A 12 -13.30 4.04 3.49
N SER A 13 -13.37 2.73 3.75
CA SER A 13 -13.15 2.17 5.09
C SER A 13 -12.03 1.16 5.03
N LEU A 14 -11.24 1.11 6.09
CA LEU A 14 -10.12 0.18 6.24
C LEU A 14 -10.51 -0.92 7.23
N HIS A 15 -10.22 -2.15 6.88
CA HIS A 15 -10.59 -3.33 7.64
C HIS A 15 -9.38 -4.25 7.85
N PRO A 16 -9.31 -5.00 8.95
CA PRO A 16 -8.37 -6.12 9.03
C PRO A 16 -8.55 -7.02 7.81
N LEU A 17 -7.44 -7.47 7.23
CA LEU A 17 -7.46 -8.45 6.15
C LEU A 17 -7.84 -9.81 6.73
N GLU A 18 -8.85 -10.46 6.16
CA GLU A 18 -9.37 -11.75 6.61
C GLU A 18 -9.10 -12.85 5.57
N ALA A 19 -9.15 -14.11 6.00
CA ALA A 19 -8.93 -15.25 5.10
C ALA A 19 -9.91 -15.29 3.91
N ASP A 20 -11.11 -14.75 4.08
CA ASP A 20 -12.14 -14.67 3.02
C ASP A 20 -11.82 -13.60 1.96
N ASP A 21 -10.83 -12.75 2.18
CA ASP A 21 -10.40 -11.72 1.23
C ASP A 21 -9.28 -12.18 0.31
N LEU A 22 -8.68 -13.34 0.58
CA LEU A 22 -7.50 -13.81 -0.14
C LEU A 22 -7.74 -14.10 -1.62
N ASP A 23 -8.95 -14.43 -2.01
CA ASP A 23 -9.32 -14.57 -3.43
C ASP A 23 -9.17 -13.22 -4.16
N PHE A 24 -9.69 -12.15 -3.56
CA PHE A 24 -9.58 -10.78 -4.08
C PHE A 24 -8.12 -10.31 -4.12
N VAL A 25 -7.36 -10.57 -3.05
CA VAL A 25 -5.95 -10.21 -2.99
C VAL A 25 -5.15 -10.96 -4.06
N THR A 26 -5.35 -12.27 -4.18
CA THR A 26 -4.67 -13.12 -5.18
C THR A 26 -4.99 -12.65 -6.61
N GLU A 27 -6.25 -12.31 -6.90
CA GLU A 27 -6.65 -11.76 -8.20
C GLU A 27 -5.95 -10.42 -8.45
N GLY A 28 -5.98 -9.52 -7.46
CA GLY A 28 -5.40 -8.19 -7.56
C GLY A 28 -3.89 -8.22 -7.82
N VAL A 29 -3.12 -8.95 -7.01
CA VAL A 29 -1.65 -9.00 -7.15
C VAL A 29 -1.18 -9.70 -8.43
N ASN A 30 -2.00 -10.57 -9.02
CA ASN A 30 -1.70 -11.18 -10.33
C ASN A 30 -2.15 -10.31 -11.51
N HIS A 31 -2.97 -9.30 -11.28
CA HIS A 31 -3.45 -8.44 -12.37
C HIS A 31 -2.25 -7.70 -13.01
N PRO A 32 -2.09 -7.70 -14.36
CA PRO A 32 -0.92 -7.14 -15.02
C PRO A 32 -0.54 -5.72 -14.59
N GLN A 33 -1.53 -4.83 -14.41
CA GLN A 33 -1.29 -3.46 -13.99
C GLN A 33 -0.94 -3.30 -12.50
N VAL A 34 -1.30 -4.25 -11.65
CA VAL A 34 -0.94 -4.26 -10.24
C VAL A 34 0.43 -4.89 -10.06
N ARG A 35 0.63 -6.11 -10.59
CA ARG A 35 1.90 -6.84 -10.44
C ARG A 35 3.10 -6.03 -10.93
N THR A 36 2.94 -5.30 -12.06
CA THR A 36 4.01 -4.42 -12.57
C THR A 36 4.28 -3.27 -11.61
N ALA A 37 3.23 -2.65 -11.08
CA ALA A 37 3.36 -1.53 -10.15
C ALA A 37 4.01 -1.90 -8.82
N VAL A 38 3.75 -3.13 -8.32
CA VAL A 38 4.34 -3.65 -7.07
C VAL A 38 5.63 -4.46 -7.27
N GLY A 39 6.14 -4.51 -8.50
CA GLY A 39 7.39 -5.21 -8.83
C GLY A 39 7.32 -6.73 -8.75
N GLN A 40 6.12 -7.32 -8.85
CA GLN A 40 5.94 -8.76 -8.77
C GLN A 40 6.12 -9.42 -10.13
N SER A 41 7.14 -10.27 -10.26
CA SER A 41 7.46 -10.99 -11.49
C SER A 41 6.88 -12.40 -11.56
N MET A 42 6.65 -13.04 -10.41
CA MET A 42 6.18 -14.42 -10.31
C MET A 42 4.68 -14.49 -9.99
N PRO A 43 3.94 -15.44 -10.58
CA PRO A 43 2.52 -15.61 -10.26
C PRO A 43 2.34 -16.05 -8.81
N THR A 44 1.30 -15.52 -8.17
CA THR A 44 0.90 -15.91 -6.81
C THR A 44 -0.33 -16.82 -6.88
N SER A 45 -0.23 -18.02 -6.31
CA SER A 45 -1.38 -18.90 -6.12
C SER A 45 -2.10 -18.56 -4.82
N LEU A 46 -3.39 -18.89 -4.72
CA LEU A 46 -4.15 -18.74 -3.49
C LEU A 46 -3.49 -19.47 -2.30
N ALA A 47 -2.88 -20.64 -2.55
CA ALA A 47 -2.15 -21.38 -1.50
C ALA A 47 -0.90 -20.65 -1.01
N ARG A 48 -0.21 -19.92 -1.91
CA ARG A 48 0.94 -19.08 -1.54
C ARG A 48 0.48 -17.84 -0.78
N GLU A 49 -0.59 -17.20 -1.23
CA GLU A 49 -1.18 -16.03 -0.56
C GLU A 49 -1.66 -16.39 0.85
N ARG A 50 -2.32 -17.54 1.01
CA ARG A 50 -2.75 -18.04 2.32
C ARG A 50 -1.59 -18.24 3.28
N ARG A 51 -0.49 -18.84 2.81
CA ARG A 51 0.71 -19.00 3.65
C ARG A 51 1.30 -17.66 4.06
N TYR A 52 1.40 -16.72 3.13
CA TYR A 52 1.87 -15.37 3.43
C TYR A 52 0.98 -14.67 4.45
N TYR A 53 -0.34 -14.79 4.31
CA TYR A 53 -1.30 -14.26 5.28
C TYR A 53 -1.13 -14.90 6.68
N GLU A 54 -0.92 -16.21 6.77
CA GLU A 54 -0.66 -16.90 8.05
C GLU A 54 0.63 -16.40 8.69
N GLU A 55 1.71 -16.26 7.92
CA GLU A 55 2.99 -15.71 8.39
C GLU A 55 2.84 -14.23 8.82
N LEU A 56 2.07 -13.44 8.09
CA LEU A 56 1.79 -12.05 8.40
C LEU A 56 1.08 -11.88 9.75
N ASN A 57 0.12 -12.75 10.06
CA ASN A 57 -0.63 -12.71 11.32
C ASN A 57 0.23 -13.05 12.55
N GLU A 58 1.38 -13.68 12.38
CA GLU A 58 2.34 -13.94 13.45
C GLU A 58 3.30 -12.76 13.69
N ARG A 59 3.33 -11.79 12.78
CA ARG A 59 4.21 -10.62 12.85
C ARG A 59 3.58 -9.47 13.63
N SER A 60 4.41 -8.73 14.37
CA SER A 60 4.03 -7.50 15.07
C SER A 60 4.62 -6.23 14.45
N ASP A 61 5.33 -6.39 13.33
CA ASP A 61 6.03 -5.33 12.59
C ASP A 61 5.44 -5.07 11.20
N ALA A 62 4.19 -5.45 11.01
CA ALA A 62 3.47 -5.23 9.76
C ALA A 62 1.98 -4.97 10.01
N MET A 63 1.38 -4.14 9.17
CA MET A 63 -0.05 -3.88 9.13
C MET A 63 -0.52 -3.89 7.68
N HIS A 64 -1.36 -4.85 7.34
CA HIS A 64 -2.00 -4.95 6.02
C HIS A 64 -3.52 -4.84 6.21
N VAL A 65 -4.13 -3.90 5.55
CA VAL A 65 -5.57 -3.64 5.67
C VAL A 65 -6.26 -3.63 4.31
N LEU A 66 -7.44 -4.23 4.30
CA LEU A 66 -8.34 -4.19 3.16
C LEU A 66 -8.96 -2.81 3.04
N VAL A 67 -9.03 -2.28 1.84
CA VAL A 67 -9.73 -1.04 1.51
C VAL A 67 -11.06 -1.38 0.86
N THR A 68 -12.15 -0.85 1.41
CA THR A 68 -13.49 -0.93 0.81
C THR A 68 -14.03 0.45 0.49
N ALA A 69 -14.88 0.54 -0.55
CA ALA A 69 -15.67 1.71 -0.89
C ALA A 69 -17.06 1.25 -1.29
N ASP A 70 -18.10 1.90 -0.78
CA ASP A 70 -19.51 1.50 -0.99
C ASP A 70 -19.79 0.03 -0.63
N GLY A 71 -19.07 -0.52 0.35
CA GLY A 71 -19.18 -1.92 0.78
C GLY A 71 -18.45 -2.94 -0.10
N GLU A 72 -17.81 -2.51 -1.18
CA GLU A 72 -17.06 -3.35 -2.12
C GLU A 72 -15.55 -3.27 -1.86
N ARG A 73 -14.86 -4.40 -2.01
CA ARG A 73 -13.39 -4.45 -1.94
C ARG A 73 -12.78 -3.68 -3.10
N VAL A 74 -11.89 -2.75 -2.81
CA VAL A 74 -11.25 -1.93 -3.86
C VAL A 74 -9.74 -2.04 -3.89
N GLY A 75 -9.08 -2.46 -2.81
CA GLY A 75 -7.64 -2.59 -2.77
C GLY A 75 -7.10 -2.98 -1.41
N VAL A 76 -5.79 -2.86 -1.26
CA VAL A 76 -5.05 -3.11 -0.01
C VAL A 76 -4.07 -1.97 0.20
N VAL A 77 -3.89 -1.57 1.45
CA VAL A 77 -2.82 -0.67 1.88
C VAL A 77 -2.02 -1.33 2.99
N GLU A 78 -0.72 -1.15 2.94
CA GLU A 78 0.24 -1.87 3.77
C GLU A 78 1.21 -0.88 4.43
N LEU A 79 1.54 -1.14 5.69
CA LEU A 79 2.67 -0.55 6.40
C LEU A 79 3.58 -1.71 6.82
N ASP A 80 4.66 -1.94 6.08
CA ASP A 80 5.55 -3.10 6.26
C ASP A 80 6.95 -2.84 5.64
N PRO A 81 8.06 -2.97 6.36
CA PRO A 81 8.13 -3.25 7.80
C PRO A 81 7.93 -1.99 8.68
N LEU A 82 7.43 -2.22 9.90
CA LEU A 82 7.40 -1.23 10.98
C LEU A 82 8.72 -1.32 11.77
N ASP A 83 9.68 -0.46 11.48
CA ASP A 83 10.91 -0.38 12.28
C ASP A 83 10.71 0.57 13.46
N ARG A 84 10.47 -0.01 14.63
CA ARG A 84 10.23 0.74 15.86
C ARG A 84 11.49 1.36 16.47
N GLU A 85 12.68 0.91 16.09
CA GLU A 85 13.95 1.46 16.58
C GLU A 85 14.25 2.79 15.89
N THR A 86 14.06 2.84 14.59
CA THR A 86 14.28 4.06 13.79
C THR A 86 13.03 4.93 13.67
N GLY A 87 11.85 4.38 13.93
CA GLY A 87 10.57 5.04 13.70
C GLY A 87 10.22 5.18 12.21
N VAL A 88 10.77 4.33 11.36
CA VAL A 88 10.52 4.34 9.91
C VAL A 88 9.62 3.19 9.51
N VAL A 89 8.66 3.45 8.64
CA VAL A 89 7.79 2.43 8.05
C VAL A 89 7.68 2.63 6.54
N GLU A 90 7.68 1.53 5.80
CA GLU A 90 7.40 1.56 4.37
C GLU A 90 5.91 1.38 4.10
N LEU A 91 5.38 2.21 3.20
CA LEU A 91 4.00 2.18 2.76
C LEU A 91 3.93 1.59 1.35
N ALA A 92 3.00 0.67 1.15
CA ALA A 92 2.58 0.21 -0.16
C ALA A 92 1.06 0.27 -0.29
N VAL A 93 0.57 0.51 -1.49
CA VAL A 93 -0.86 0.55 -1.79
C VAL A 93 -1.13 0.11 -3.21
N TRP A 94 -2.17 -0.68 -3.39
CA TRP A 94 -2.73 -0.92 -4.70
C TRP A 94 -4.26 -0.86 -4.67
N ILE A 95 -4.83 -0.34 -5.73
CA ILE A 95 -6.28 -0.34 -5.99
C ILE A 95 -6.53 -1.17 -7.24
N HIS A 96 -7.53 -2.04 -7.17
CA HIS A 96 -7.93 -2.87 -8.31
C HIS A 96 -8.19 -1.99 -9.54
N PRO A 97 -7.66 -2.32 -10.72
CA PRO A 97 -7.75 -1.46 -11.90
C PRO A 97 -9.16 -1.03 -12.28
N GLU A 98 -10.14 -1.91 -12.09
CA GLU A 98 -11.56 -1.61 -12.36
C GLU A 98 -12.20 -0.65 -11.35
N ARG A 99 -11.54 -0.41 -10.21
CA ARG A 99 -12.00 0.45 -9.11
C ARG A 99 -11.22 1.75 -8.99
N ARG A 100 -10.31 2.03 -9.93
CA ARG A 100 -9.51 3.26 -9.92
C ARG A 100 -10.34 4.49 -10.28
N ARG A 101 -9.73 5.68 -10.11
CA ARG A 101 -10.30 7.02 -10.38
C ARG A 101 -11.32 7.54 -9.37
N GLY A 102 -11.59 6.80 -8.28
CA GLY A 102 -12.40 7.29 -7.16
C GLY A 102 -11.63 8.10 -6.12
N GLY A 103 -10.31 8.25 -6.26
CA GLY A 103 -9.46 8.88 -5.24
C GLY A 103 -9.21 7.99 -4.02
N TYR A 104 -9.56 6.72 -4.10
CA TYR A 104 -9.52 5.76 -2.98
C TYR A 104 -8.11 5.53 -2.44
N ALA A 105 -7.09 5.42 -3.34
CA ALA A 105 -5.71 5.26 -2.91
C ALA A 105 -5.24 6.43 -2.06
N ARG A 106 -5.50 7.67 -2.50
CA ARG A 106 -5.11 8.87 -1.77
C ARG A 106 -5.73 8.91 -0.37
N GLU A 107 -7.02 8.64 -0.27
CA GLU A 107 -7.72 8.65 1.01
C GLU A 107 -7.23 7.53 1.93
N ALA A 108 -7.12 6.30 1.43
CA ALA A 108 -6.59 5.17 2.19
C ALA A 108 -5.16 5.43 2.70
N VAL A 109 -4.28 5.99 1.86
CA VAL A 109 -2.92 6.38 2.24
C VAL A 109 -2.94 7.46 3.32
N SER A 110 -3.77 8.50 3.17
CA SER A 110 -3.88 9.56 4.19
C SER A 110 -4.31 8.99 5.54
N LEU A 111 -5.28 8.08 5.56
CA LEU A 111 -5.75 7.45 6.80
C LEU A 111 -4.66 6.61 7.49
N VAL A 112 -3.89 5.80 6.74
CA VAL A 112 -2.83 5.01 7.36
C VAL A 112 -1.61 5.84 7.74
N VAL A 113 -1.31 6.91 7.03
CA VAL A 113 -0.25 7.88 7.40
C VAL A 113 -0.61 8.56 8.71
N ASP A 114 -1.83 9.05 8.85
CA ASP A 114 -2.32 9.62 10.10
C ASP A 114 -2.21 8.63 11.26
N TYR A 115 -2.64 7.39 11.04
CA TYR A 115 -2.54 6.31 12.01
C TYR A 115 -1.08 5.97 12.36
N ALA A 116 -0.18 5.94 11.37
CA ALA A 116 1.25 5.67 11.58
C ALA A 116 1.89 6.71 12.52
N PHE A 117 1.55 7.98 12.36
CA PHE A 117 2.09 9.05 13.19
C PHE A 117 1.39 9.13 14.55
N SER A 118 0.05 9.10 14.58
CA SER A 118 -0.72 9.31 15.80
C SER A 118 -0.72 8.11 16.75
N GLU A 119 -0.78 6.87 16.22
CA GLU A 119 -0.97 5.67 17.04
C GLU A 119 0.24 4.74 17.05
N LEU A 120 0.97 4.61 15.93
CA LEU A 120 2.13 3.73 15.85
C LEU A 120 3.44 4.43 16.26
N ARG A 121 3.42 5.75 16.47
CA ARG A 121 4.59 6.57 16.84
C ARG A 121 5.72 6.48 15.82
N MET A 122 5.38 6.39 14.55
CA MET A 122 6.38 6.47 13.49
C MET A 122 6.86 7.92 13.36
N HIS A 123 8.14 8.07 13.04
CA HIS A 123 8.77 9.36 12.74
C HIS A 123 8.69 9.67 11.26
N LYS A 124 8.74 8.62 10.42
CA LYS A 124 8.80 8.74 8.96
C LYS A 124 8.03 7.61 8.28
N VAL A 125 7.26 7.97 7.27
CA VAL A 125 6.68 7.01 6.32
C VAL A 125 7.41 7.13 5.00
N THR A 126 7.90 6.02 4.45
CA THR A 126 8.53 5.95 3.14
C THR A 126 7.64 5.24 2.14
N ALA A 127 7.81 5.55 0.88
CA ALA A 127 7.14 4.85 -0.23
C ALA A 127 8.03 4.92 -1.47
N ASN A 128 7.77 4.07 -2.44
CA ASN A 128 8.45 4.14 -3.72
C ASN A 128 7.48 3.90 -4.89
N ALA A 129 7.85 4.37 -6.07
CA ALA A 129 7.11 4.14 -7.29
C ALA A 129 8.05 4.14 -8.49
N TYR A 130 7.80 3.27 -9.46
CA TYR A 130 8.56 3.30 -10.71
C TYR A 130 8.28 4.57 -11.50
N ALA A 131 9.28 5.05 -12.25
CA ALA A 131 9.20 6.25 -13.08
C ALA A 131 7.99 6.22 -14.03
N THR A 132 7.60 5.04 -14.51
CA THR A 132 6.45 4.80 -15.39
C THR A 132 5.10 4.88 -14.67
N ASN A 133 5.06 4.86 -13.33
CA ASN A 133 3.84 4.93 -12.55
C ASN A 133 3.56 6.38 -12.10
N GLU A 134 3.27 7.25 -13.06
CA GLU A 134 2.97 8.68 -12.80
C GLU A 134 1.78 8.86 -11.85
N ALA A 135 0.78 7.97 -11.92
CA ALA A 135 -0.38 8.03 -11.04
C ALA A 135 -0.02 7.84 -9.56
N SER A 136 0.86 6.87 -9.26
CA SER A 136 1.34 6.64 -7.89
C SER A 136 2.20 7.79 -7.39
N ARG A 137 3.15 8.28 -8.23
CA ARG A 137 3.98 9.42 -7.87
C ARG A 137 3.15 10.67 -7.58
N GLY A 138 2.23 11.02 -8.48
CA GLY A 138 1.33 12.17 -8.29
C GLY A 138 0.41 12.01 -7.07
N MET A 139 -0.02 10.79 -6.75
CA MET A 139 -0.80 10.51 -5.54
C MET A 139 0.05 10.74 -4.28
N LEU A 140 1.29 10.23 -4.24
CA LEU A 140 2.19 10.41 -3.10
C LEU A 140 2.50 11.91 -2.86
N GLU A 141 2.82 12.65 -3.92
CA GLU A 141 3.02 14.11 -3.84
C GLU A 141 1.76 14.83 -3.34
N ALA A 142 0.58 14.43 -3.81
CA ALA A 142 -0.69 15.02 -3.40
C ALA A 142 -1.07 14.73 -1.94
N VAL A 143 -0.54 13.65 -1.35
CA VAL A 143 -0.65 13.37 0.10
C VAL A 143 0.34 14.20 0.91
N GLY A 144 1.45 14.62 0.32
CA GLY A 144 2.48 15.43 0.99
C GLY A 144 3.85 14.77 1.07
N PHE A 145 4.03 13.60 0.42
CA PHE A 145 5.34 12.97 0.35
C PHE A 145 6.31 13.81 -0.49
N VAL A 146 7.55 13.84 -0.06
CA VAL A 146 8.66 14.50 -0.75
C VAL A 146 9.53 13.46 -1.43
N GLU A 147 9.91 13.69 -2.68
CA GLU A 147 10.88 12.84 -3.36
C GLU A 147 12.27 13.03 -2.73
N GLU A 148 12.89 11.94 -2.30
CA GLU A 148 14.19 11.94 -1.63
C GLU A 148 15.31 11.42 -2.52
N GLY A 149 14.99 10.76 -3.62
CA GLY A 149 16.00 10.26 -4.55
C GLY A 149 15.42 9.38 -5.65
N VAL A 150 16.30 9.03 -6.58
CA VAL A 150 15.99 8.15 -7.71
C VAL A 150 17.04 7.04 -7.79
N GLY A 151 16.60 5.80 -7.75
CA GLY A 151 17.38 4.63 -8.08
C GLY A 151 17.36 4.42 -9.60
N ARG A 152 18.50 4.59 -10.25
CA ARG A 152 18.60 4.43 -11.70
C ARG A 152 18.58 2.96 -12.08
N GLU A 153 17.69 2.59 -13.03
CA GLU A 153 17.56 1.22 -13.55
C GLU A 153 17.35 0.17 -12.44
N ASP A 154 16.60 0.53 -11.41
CA ASP A 154 16.42 -0.21 -10.16
C ASP A 154 15.26 -1.22 -10.23
N GLY A 155 14.45 -1.17 -11.26
CA GLY A 155 13.38 -2.12 -11.55
C GLY A 155 13.52 -2.73 -12.93
N PHE A 156 13.09 -4.00 -13.08
CA PHE A 156 13.02 -4.68 -14.37
C PHE A 156 11.63 -5.29 -14.58
N PHE A 157 10.91 -4.81 -15.60
CA PHE A 157 9.63 -5.35 -16.04
C PHE A 157 9.37 -4.97 -17.50
N ASP A 158 8.46 -5.70 -18.15
CA ASP A 158 8.12 -5.49 -19.56
C ASP A 158 9.34 -5.43 -20.50
N GLY A 159 10.38 -6.21 -20.15
CA GLY A 159 11.59 -6.33 -20.96
C GLY A 159 12.56 -5.16 -20.89
N ALA A 160 12.39 -4.22 -19.95
CA ALA A 160 13.23 -3.03 -19.80
C ALA A 160 13.57 -2.75 -18.32
N TYR A 161 14.68 -2.04 -18.11
CA TYR A 161 15.01 -1.46 -16.82
C TYR A 161 14.32 -0.10 -16.66
N HIS A 162 13.88 0.18 -15.44
CA HIS A 162 13.18 1.40 -15.08
C HIS A 162 13.76 2.01 -13.81
N ASP A 163 13.74 3.33 -13.73
CA ASP A 163 14.10 4.05 -12.52
C ASP A 163 13.01 3.90 -11.44
N THR A 164 13.43 3.90 -10.19
CA THR A 164 12.54 3.92 -9.02
C THR A 164 12.69 5.25 -8.29
N HIS A 165 11.58 5.94 -8.06
CA HIS A 165 11.52 7.16 -7.28
C HIS A 165 11.18 6.83 -5.83
N TYR A 166 11.99 7.32 -4.89
CA TYR A 166 11.86 7.12 -3.46
C TYR A 166 11.29 8.37 -2.81
N PHE A 167 10.28 8.18 -1.97
CA PHE A 167 9.56 9.24 -1.29
C PHE A 167 9.61 9.05 0.21
N GLY A 168 9.57 10.15 0.95
CA GLY A 168 9.44 10.18 2.41
C GLY A 168 8.49 11.26 2.86
N LEU A 169 7.85 11.02 4.01
CA LEU A 169 7.02 11.98 4.71
C LEU A 169 7.37 11.92 6.19
N LEU A 170 7.77 13.03 6.76
CA LEU A 170 8.12 13.16 8.17
C LEU A 170 6.90 13.56 9.00
N GLU A 171 6.83 13.08 10.24
CA GLU A 171 5.73 13.38 11.17
C GLU A 171 5.40 14.88 11.23
N HIS A 172 6.43 15.74 11.31
CA HIS A 172 6.23 17.19 11.40
C HIS A 172 5.84 17.88 10.08
N GLU A 173 5.84 17.17 8.98
CA GLU A 173 5.36 17.63 7.66
C GLU A 173 3.89 17.23 7.42
N TRP A 174 3.32 16.41 8.30
CA TRP A 174 1.95 15.94 8.20
C TRP A 174 0.97 16.88 8.90
N ASP A 175 0.05 17.46 8.15
CA ASP A 175 -0.95 18.42 8.68
C ASP A 175 -2.34 17.77 8.94
N GLY A 176 -2.50 16.43 8.65
CA GLY A 176 -3.78 15.71 8.83
C GLY A 176 -4.66 15.70 7.60
#